data_a99368549d5538fecb0a496c342fa4f2
#
_entry.id   a99368549d5538fecb0a496c342fa4f2
#
_cell.length_a   1.000
_cell.length_b   1.000
_cell.length_c   1.000
_cell.angle_alpha   90.00
_cell.angle_beta   90.00
_cell.angle_gamma   90.00
#
_symmetry.space_group_name_H-M   'P 1'
#
loop_
_entity.id
_entity.type
_entity.pdbx_description
1 polymer ?
#
loop_
_entity_poly.entity_id
_entity_poly.type
_entity_poly.pdbx_seq_one_letter_code
_entity_poly.pdbx_strand_id
1 'polypeptide(L)'
;MSLSKHELFQQMLEQINLHHQPEYLPYFESGEIEQVIVHKKSKLWSFQFVFDNVLPFEVFTALMNHMKIKFQSIATIDFQIKTRKPILTNESILDYWETVVQRSNISSPLVLSLFAKHTPVVLDNKVVISVENEITKNHLADIYLSIIQQNYLVLGFP
;
A
#
# COMPACT_ATOMS: atom_id res chain seq x y z
N MET A 1 -2.19 -32.27 3.81
CA MET A 1 -1.49 -31.23 4.58
C MET A 1 -1.81 -29.84 4.00
N SER A 2 -2.12 -28.90 4.86
CA SER A 2 -2.33 -27.52 4.44
C SER A 2 -1.00 -26.83 4.18
N LEU A 3 -0.98 -25.95 3.21
CA LEU A 3 0.19 -25.13 2.91
C LEU A 3 0.38 -24.05 4.01
N SER A 4 1.62 -23.70 4.31
CA SER A 4 1.90 -22.55 5.16
C SER A 4 1.50 -21.25 4.44
N LYS A 5 1.37 -20.18 5.20
CA LYS A 5 1.05 -18.86 4.64
C LYS A 5 2.14 -18.37 3.66
N HIS A 6 3.40 -18.70 3.96
CA HIS A 6 4.51 -18.38 3.09
C HIS A 6 4.47 -19.22 1.79
N GLU A 7 4.16 -20.50 1.89
CA GLU A 7 4.03 -21.36 0.71
C GLU A 7 2.90 -20.93 -0.21
N LEU A 8 1.78 -20.49 0.36
CA LEU A 8 0.67 -19.92 -0.41
C LEU A 8 1.12 -18.68 -1.18
N PHE A 9 1.91 -17.82 -0.54
CA PHE A 9 2.44 -16.64 -1.19
C PHE A 9 3.39 -17.02 -2.34
N GLN A 10 4.28 -17.98 -2.13
CA GLN A 10 5.19 -18.46 -3.17
C GLN A 10 4.44 -19.05 -4.36
N GLN A 11 3.39 -19.83 -4.13
CA GLN A 11 2.56 -20.37 -5.20
C GLN A 11 1.87 -19.25 -5.99
N MET A 12 1.36 -18.23 -5.29
CA MET A 12 0.76 -17.09 -5.97
C MET A 12 1.77 -16.38 -6.87
N LEU A 13 3.01 -16.18 -6.40
CA LEU A 13 4.07 -15.57 -7.21
C LEU A 13 4.32 -16.36 -8.50
N GLU A 14 4.30 -17.69 -8.42
CA GLU A 14 4.42 -18.54 -9.61
C GLU A 14 3.27 -18.30 -10.59
N GLN A 15 2.05 -18.22 -10.08
CA GLN A 15 0.86 -18.02 -10.91
C GLN A 15 0.86 -16.66 -11.62
N ILE A 16 1.41 -15.63 -10.99
CA ILE A 16 1.45 -14.28 -11.56
C ILE A 16 2.78 -13.95 -12.26
N ASN A 17 3.67 -14.94 -12.41
CA ASN A 17 4.98 -14.81 -13.09
C ASN A 17 5.92 -13.80 -12.43
N LEU A 18 5.97 -13.76 -11.11
CA LEU A 18 6.92 -12.93 -10.36
C LEU A 18 7.95 -13.75 -9.59
N HIS A 19 7.94 -15.07 -9.69
CA HIS A 19 8.81 -15.94 -8.91
C HIS A 19 10.25 -16.01 -9.44
N HIS A 20 10.54 -15.47 -10.63
CA HIS A 20 11.89 -15.50 -11.21
C HIS A 20 12.60 -14.15 -11.22
N GLN A 21 12.02 -13.09 -10.68
CA GLN A 21 12.64 -11.77 -10.71
C GLN A 21 13.67 -11.65 -9.58
N PRO A 22 15.00 -11.79 -9.87
CA PRO A 22 16.00 -11.80 -8.80
C PRO A 22 15.99 -10.51 -7.94
N GLU A 23 15.71 -9.38 -8.56
CA GLU A 23 15.68 -8.10 -7.86
C GLU A 23 14.54 -7.99 -6.86
N TYR A 24 13.48 -8.79 -7.00
CA TYR A 24 12.32 -8.76 -6.11
C TYR A 24 12.35 -9.85 -5.03
N LEU A 25 13.09 -10.93 -5.27
CA LEU A 25 13.09 -12.09 -4.38
C LEU A 25 13.47 -11.76 -2.93
N PRO A 26 14.46 -10.91 -2.64
CA PRO A 26 14.78 -10.59 -1.24
C PRO A 26 13.59 -9.98 -0.47
N TYR A 27 12.73 -9.24 -1.14
CA TYR A 27 11.56 -8.63 -0.52
C TYR A 27 10.43 -9.64 -0.33
N PHE A 28 10.36 -10.65 -1.19
CA PHE A 28 9.30 -11.66 -1.15
C PHE A 28 9.62 -12.83 -0.23
N GLU A 29 10.88 -12.99 0.19
CA GLU A 29 11.28 -14.09 1.09
C GLU A 29 10.52 -14.07 2.42
N SER A 30 10.21 -12.89 2.94
CA SER A 30 9.46 -12.73 4.18
C SER A 30 7.95 -12.74 3.98
N GLY A 31 7.49 -12.80 2.72
CA GLY A 31 6.10 -12.62 2.37
C GLY A 31 5.19 -13.77 2.77
N GLU A 32 4.00 -13.43 3.23
CA GLU A 32 2.95 -14.39 3.56
C GLU A 32 1.61 -13.87 3.07
N ILE A 33 0.73 -14.80 2.66
CA ILE A 33 -0.69 -14.51 2.51
C ILE A 33 -1.37 -14.93 3.80
N GLU A 34 -1.84 -13.98 4.59
CA GLU A 34 -2.53 -14.29 5.84
C GLU A 34 -3.92 -14.85 5.56
N GLN A 35 -4.65 -14.21 4.67
CA GLN A 35 -5.95 -14.71 4.20
C GLN A 35 -6.37 -14.02 2.93
N VAL A 36 -7.33 -14.64 2.25
CA VAL A 36 -8.03 -14.07 1.10
C VAL A 36 -9.51 -14.10 1.41
N ILE A 37 -10.16 -12.94 1.36
CA ILE A 37 -11.60 -12.84 1.57
C ILE A 37 -12.28 -12.68 0.21
N VAL A 38 -13.13 -13.64 -0.13
CA VAL A 38 -13.83 -13.64 -1.42
C VAL A 38 -15.25 -13.12 -1.21
N HIS A 39 -15.55 -11.99 -1.84
CA HIS A 39 -16.90 -11.41 -1.86
C HIS A 39 -17.58 -11.83 -3.17
N LYS A 40 -18.35 -12.91 -3.13
CA LYS A 40 -18.91 -13.52 -4.34
C LYS A 40 -19.85 -12.60 -5.11
N LYS A 41 -20.70 -11.85 -4.42
CA LYS A 41 -21.68 -10.97 -5.06
C LYS A 41 -21.05 -9.82 -5.81
N SER A 42 -20.04 -9.19 -5.23
CA SER A 42 -19.33 -8.04 -5.83
C SER A 42 -18.15 -8.44 -6.69
N LYS A 43 -17.81 -9.74 -6.74
CA LYS A 43 -16.63 -10.25 -7.43
C LYS A 43 -15.36 -9.52 -6.97
N LEU A 44 -15.22 -9.35 -5.67
CA LEU A 44 -14.08 -8.69 -5.04
C LEU A 44 -13.28 -9.72 -4.22
N TRP A 45 -11.98 -9.78 -4.48
CA TRP A 45 -11.06 -10.62 -3.71
C TRP A 45 -10.13 -9.70 -2.92
N SER A 46 -10.19 -9.79 -1.59
CA SER A 46 -9.35 -8.99 -0.70
C SER A 46 -8.22 -9.84 -0.15
N PHE A 47 -7.00 -9.53 -0.56
CA PHE A 47 -5.80 -10.24 -0.11
C PHE A 47 -5.21 -9.53 1.10
N GLN A 48 -4.85 -10.30 2.13
CA GLN A 48 -4.11 -9.80 3.28
C GLN A 48 -2.71 -10.37 3.25
N PHE A 49 -1.73 -9.49 3.01
CA PHE A 49 -0.32 -9.84 2.95
C PHE A 49 0.41 -9.44 4.22
N VAL A 50 1.47 -10.17 4.53
CA VAL A 50 2.39 -9.81 5.62
C VAL A 50 3.82 -9.84 5.07
N PHE A 51 4.57 -8.76 5.31
CA PHE A 51 5.99 -8.65 4.97
C PHE A 51 6.76 -8.15 6.19
N ASP A 52 8.09 -8.26 6.18
CA ASP A 52 8.89 -7.73 7.27
C ASP A 52 8.90 -6.20 7.27
N ASN A 53 9.00 -5.59 6.09
CA ASN A 53 9.06 -4.14 5.95
C ASN A 53 8.16 -3.71 4.77
N VAL A 54 7.92 -2.40 4.68
CA VAL A 54 7.22 -1.81 3.54
C VAL A 54 7.98 -2.16 2.27
N LEU A 55 7.28 -2.66 1.26
CA LEU A 55 7.88 -2.98 -0.03
C LEU A 55 8.36 -1.70 -0.72
N PRO A 56 9.50 -1.70 -1.42
CA PRO A 56 9.82 -0.61 -2.33
C PRO A 56 8.66 -0.39 -3.30
N PHE A 57 8.40 0.86 -3.66
CA PHE A 57 7.24 1.19 -4.50
C PHE A 57 7.24 0.44 -5.81
N GLU A 58 8.41 0.25 -6.41
CA GLU A 58 8.57 -0.51 -7.65
C GLU A 58 8.14 -1.97 -7.49
N VAL A 59 8.52 -2.59 -6.39
CA VAL A 59 8.16 -3.98 -6.07
C VAL A 59 6.66 -4.10 -5.83
N PHE A 60 6.11 -3.19 -5.05
CA PHE A 60 4.66 -3.12 -4.80
C PHE A 60 3.88 -2.97 -6.11
N THR A 61 4.29 -2.05 -6.96
CA THR A 61 3.63 -1.80 -8.25
C THR A 61 3.67 -3.04 -9.14
N ALA A 62 4.81 -3.72 -9.21
CA ALA A 62 4.94 -4.95 -9.97
C ALA A 62 4.01 -6.04 -9.45
N LEU A 63 3.96 -6.23 -8.13
CA LEU A 63 3.08 -7.21 -7.49
C LEU A 63 1.62 -6.93 -7.83
N MET A 64 1.17 -5.70 -7.64
CA MET A 64 -0.23 -5.33 -7.90
C MET A 64 -0.59 -5.45 -9.38
N ASN A 65 0.27 -5.02 -10.28
CA ASN A 65 0.00 -5.09 -11.72
C ASN A 65 -0.08 -6.54 -12.20
N HIS A 66 0.84 -7.40 -11.78
CA HIS A 66 0.80 -8.81 -12.15
C HIS A 66 -0.44 -9.52 -11.60
N MET A 67 -0.86 -9.20 -10.38
CA MET A 67 -2.10 -9.73 -9.81
C MET A 67 -3.32 -9.29 -10.61
N LYS A 68 -3.41 -8.01 -10.94
CA LYS A 68 -4.53 -7.48 -11.72
C LYS A 68 -4.63 -8.14 -13.08
N ILE A 69 -3.52 -8.26 -13.79
CA ILE A 69 -3.49 -8.90 -15.11
C ILE A 69 -3.97 -10.35 -15.02
N LYS A 70 -3.51 -11.09 -14.01
CA LYS A 70 -3.85 -12.50 -13.85
C LYS A 70 -5.33 -12.71 -13.52
N PHE A 71 -5.88 -11.87 -12.65
CA PHE A 71 -7.22 -12.09 -12.07
C PHE A 71 -8.30 -11.16 -12.61
N GLN A 72 -7.98 -10.23 -13.51
CA GLN A 72 -8.91 -9.19 -13.98
C GLN A 72 -10.21 -9.74 -14.59
N SER A 73 -10.16 -10.92 -15.23
CA SER A 73 -11.35 -11.55 -15.83
C SER A 73 -12.23 -12.26 -14.81
N ILE A 74 -11.74 -12.48 -13.59
CA ILE A 74 -12.42 -13.25 -12.55
C ILE A 74 -12.95 -12.33 -11.45
N ALA A 75 -12.14 -11.37 -11.01
CA ALA A 75 -12.48 -10.54 -9.86
C ALA A 75 -11.72 -9.23 -9.88
N THR A 76 -12.23 -8.26 -9.12
CA THR A 76 -11.50 -7.07 -8.75
C THR A 76 -10.61 -7.41 -7.55
N ILE A 77 -9.37 -6.97 -7.58
CA ILE A 77 -8.41 -7.28 -6.52
C ILE A 77 -8.28 -6.07 -5.60
N ASP A 78 -8.46 -6.29 -4.31
CA ASP A 78 -8.13 -5.34 -3.26
C ASP A 78 -7.09 -5.98 -2.34
N PHE A 79 -6.44 -5.18 -1.52
CA PHE A 79 -5.35 -5.68 -0.68
C PHE A 79 -5.22 -4.88 0.61
N GLN A 80 -4.63 -5.52 1.61
CA GLN A 80 -4.16 -4.91 2.83
C GLN A 80 -2.80 -5.54 3.16
N ILE A 81 -1.81 -4.71 3.42
CA ILE A 81 -0.46 -5.15 3.76
C ILE A 81 -0.19 -4.82 5.23
N LYS A 82 0.31 -5.81 5.96
CA LYS A 82 0.82 -5.63 7.32
C LYS A 82 2.32 -5.86 7.31
N THR A 83 3.04 -5.14 8.13
CA THR A 83 4.49 -5.28 8.26
C THR A 83 4.87 -5.60 9.70
N ARG A 84 5.91 -6.45 9.85
CA ARG A 84 6.37 -6.89 11.18
C ARG A 84 7.37 -5.91 11.79
N LYS A 85 8.28 -5.39 10.96
CA LYS A 85 9.38 -4.53 11.40
C LYS A 85 9.53 -3.35 10.44
N PRO A 86 8.50 -2.48 10.33
CA PRO A 86 8.56 -1.40 9.35
C PRO A 86 9.56 -0.32 9.76
N ILE A 87 10.31 0.18 8.76
CA ILE A 87 11.22 1.30 8.92
C ILE A 87 10.68 2.46 8.10
N LEU A 88 10.46 3.59 8.77
CA LEU A 88 9.91 4.78 8.16
C LEU A 88 11.06 5.61 7.56
N THR A 89 11.03 5.86 6.25
CA THR A 89 12.03 6.67 5.55
C THR A 89 11.35 7.73 4.70
N ASN A 90 12.04 8.84 4.45
CA ASN A 90 11.54 9.90 3.56
C ASN A 90 11.29 9.35 2.15
N GLU A 91 12.20 8.53 1.65
CA GLU A 91 12.10 7.96 0.32
C GLU A 91 10.83 7.12 0.16
N SER A 92 10.58 6.21 1.09
CA SER A 92 9.41 5.34 1.00
C SER A 92 8.10 6.14 1.12
N ILE A 93 8.05 7.11 2.03
CA ILE A 93 6.87 7.96 2.19
C ILE A 93 6.58 8.75 0.91
N LEU A 94 7.60 9.34 0.30
CA LEU A 94 7.44 10.12 -0.94
C LEU A 94 7.08 9.25 -2.13
N ASP A 95 7.69 8.08 -2.26
CA ASP A 95 7.41 7.16 -3.37
C ASP A 95 5.95 6.72 -3.39
N TYR A 96 5.33 6.57 -2.23
CA TYR A 96 3.93 6.16 -2.11
C TYR A 96 2.94 7.32 -2.04
N TRP A 97 3.41 8.55 -1.92
CA TRP A 97 2.55 9.71 -1.67
C TRP A 97 1.45 9.89 -2.71
N GLU A 98 1.80 9.86 -3.99
CA GLU A 98 0.83 10.03 -5.06
C GLU A 98 -0.26 8.93 -5.00
N THR A 99 0.16 7.69 -4.78
CA THR A 99 -0.77 6.56 -4.65
C THR A 99 -1.70 6.74 -3.45
N VAL A 100 -1.18 7.19 -2.32
CA VAL A 100 -1.97 7.44 -1.11
C VAL A 100 -3.00 8.53 -1.36
N VAL A 101 -2.62 9.62 -2.01
CA VAL A 101 -3.54 10.72 -2.34
C VAL A 101 -4.63 10.24 -3.30
N GLN A 102 -4.27 9.46 -4.32
CA GLN A 102 -5.24 8.91 -5.27
C GLN A 102 -6.23 7.96 -4.59
N ARG A 103 -5.75 7.10 -3.71
CA ARG A 103 -6.60 6.15 -2.98
C ARG A 103 -7.52 6.84 -1.97
N SER A 104 -7.20 8.05 -1.57
CA SER A 104 -8.00 8.82 -0.61
C SER A 104 -9.26 9.42 -1.24
N ASN A 105 -9.41 9.33 -2.57
CA ASN A 105 -10.59 9.78 -3.32
C ASN A 105 -10.98 11.23 -2.99
N ILE A 106 -9.98 12.11 -2.90
CA ILE A 106 -10.21 13.51 -2.59
C ILE A 106 -10.82 14.21 -3.81
N SER A 107 -12.03 14.74 -3.66
CA SER A 107 -12.74 15.41 -4.75
C SER A 107 -12.47 16.91 -4.84
N SER A 108 -11.94 17.52 -3.77
CA SER A 108 -11.67 18.96 -3.75
C SER A 108 -10.40 19.31 -4.54
N PRO A 109 -10.51 20.10 -5.63
CA PRO A 109 -9.32 20.55 -6.37
C PRO A 109 -8.36 21.37 -5.52
N LEU A 110 -8.88 22.15 -4.57
CA LEU A 110 -8.07 22.95 -3.66
C LEU A 110 -7.19 22.05 -2.78
N VAL A 111 -7.77 21.01 -2.18
CA VAL A 111 -7.05 20.08 -1.32
C VAL A 111 -6.03 19.28 -2.12
N LEU A 112 -6.37 18.82 -3.32
CA LEU A 112 -5.41 18.14 -4.20
C LEU A 112 -4.22 19.04 -4.54
N SER A 113 -4.49 20.33 -4.80
CA SER A 113 -3.43 21.31 -5.07
C SER A 113 -2.52 21.49 -3.85
N LEU A 114 -3.09 21.55 -2.65
CA LEU A 114 -2.31 21.66 -1.41
C LEU A 114 -1.39 20.45 -1.21
N PHE A 115 -1.90 19.24 -1.44
CA PHE A 115 -1.09 18.02 -1.32
C PHE A 115 -0.02 17.90 -2.40
N ALA A 116 -0.22 18.50 -3.56
CA ALA A 116 0.80 18.55 -4.59
C ALA A 116 1.96 19.49 -4.21
N LYS A 117 1.66 20.57 -3.47
CA LYS A 117 2.67 21.54 -3.02
C LYS A 117 3.38 21.14 -1.72
N HIS A 118 2.65 20.47 -0.82
CA HIS A 118 3.12 20.17 0.54
C HIS A 118 3.24 18.65 0.70
N THR A 119 4.36 18.11 0.25
CA THR A 119 4.65 16.69 0.37
C THR A 119 5.10 16.33 1.79
N PRO A 120 4.84 15.09 2.24
CA PRO A 120 5.22 14.68 3.58
C PRO A 120 6.71 14.47 3.73
N VAL A 121 7.21 14.65 4.95
CA VAL A 121 8.57 14.31 5.35
C VAL A 121 8.53 13.50 6.63
N VAL A 122 9.58 12.72 6.89
CA VAL A 122 9.71 11.96 8.13
C VAL A 122 10.59 12.72 9.10
N LEU A 123 10.03 13.07 10.25
CA LEU A 123 10.74 13.73 11.34
C LEU A 123 10.41 12.99 12.63
N ASP A 124 11.44 12.61 13.39
CA ASP A 124 11.29 11.89 14.65
C ASP A 124 10.36 10.67 14.55
N ASN A 125 10.55 9.87 13.50
CA ASN A 125 9.76 8.68 13.22
C ASN A 125 8.26 8.96 13.03
N LYS A 126 7.93 10.18 12.60
CA LYS A 126 6.55 10.59 12.30
C LYS A 126 6.49 11.21 10.91
N VAL A 127 5.35 11.04 10.24
CA VAL A 127 5.09 11.70 8.96
C VAL A 127 4.52 13.09 9.23
N VAL A 128 5.15 14.10 8.68
CA VAL A 128 4.79 15.51 8.89
C VAL A 128 4.49 16.17 7.56
N ILE A 129 3.36 16.85 7.48
CA ILE A 129 2.99 17.70 6.35
C ILE A 129 2.93 19.13 6.85
N SER A 130 3.80 19.99 6.31
CA SER A 130 3.87 21.39 6.71
C SER A 130 2.99 22.24 5.80
N VAL A 131 2.17 23.12 6.39
CA VAL A 131 1.29 24.03 5.66
C VAL A 131 1.51 25.46 6.13
N GLU A 132 1.10 26.43 5.31
CA GLU A 132 1.46 27.83 5.51
C GLU A 132 0.68 28.53 6.62
N ASN A 133 -0.54 28.08 6.95
CA ASN A 133 -1.37 28.74 7.95
C ASN A 133 -2.21 27.76 8.76
N GLU A 134 -2.73 28.21 9.92
CA GLU A 134 -3.51 27.39 10.83
C GLU A 134 -4.86 27.00 10.29
N ILE A 135 -5.50 27.85 9.50
CA ILE A 135 -6.81 27.56 8.92
C ILE A 135 -6.70 26.36 7.99
N THR A 136 -5.69 26.37 7.11
CA THR A 136 -5.40 25.24 6.22
C THR A 136 -5.06 23.99 7.02
N LYS A 137 -4.22 24.12 8.04
CA LYS A 137 -3.83 23.02 8.93
C LYS A 137 -5.06 22.36 9.56
N ASN A 138 -5.94 23.15 10.15
CA ASN A 138 -7.13 22.64 10.82
C ASN A 138 -8.09 21.97 9.84
N HIS A 139 -8.28 22.57 8.68
CA HIS A 139 -9.14 22.00 7.63
C HIS A 139 -8.63 20.63 7.17
N LEU A 140 -7.32 20.51 6.91
CA LEU A 140 -6.72 19.23 6.53
C LEU A 140 -6.78 18.21 7.66
N ALA A 141 -6.49 18.63 8.91
CA ALA A 141 -6.51 17.74 10.06
C ALA A 141 -7.89 17.16 10.33
N ASP A 142 -8.94 17.99 10.23
CA ASP A 142 -10.30 17.56 10.57
C ASP A 142 -10.89 16.56 9.60
N ILE A 143 -10.52 16.64 8.31
CA ILE A 143 -11.21 15.90 7.26
C ILE A 143 -10.31 14.89 6.57
N TYR A 144 -9.07 15.24 6.28
CA TYR A 144 -8.23 14.46 5.35
C TYR A 144 -7.11 13.66 5.99
N LEU A 145 -6.57 14.06 7.14
CA LEU A 145 -5.42 13.39 7.74
C LEU A 145 -5.71 11.94 8.12
N SER A 146 -6.90 11.67 8.66
CA SER A 146 -7.27 10.29 9.01
C SER A 146 -7.38 9.40 7.78
N ILE A 147 -7.86 9.94 6.67
CA ILE A 147 -7.97 9.21 5.40
C ILE A 147 -6.58 8.91 4.85
N ILE A 148 -5.69 9.89 4.86
CA ILE A 148 -4.29 9.73 4.43
C ILE A 148 -3.59 8.68 5.30
N GLN A 149 -3.73 8.78 6.61
CA GLN A 149 -3.16 7.81 7.55
C GLN A 149 -3.67 6.40 7.26
N GLN A 150 -4.96 6.23 7.07
CA GLN A 150 -5.56 4.93 6.78
C GLN A 150 -5.00 4.33 5.50
N ASN A 151 -4.79 5.12 4.46
CA ASN A 151 -4.25 4.64 3.20
C ASN A 151 -2.76 4.27 3.28
N TYR A 152 -1.99 4.94 4.14
CA TYR A 152 -0.63 4.50 4.44
C TYR A 152 -0.62 3.19 5.21
N LEU A 153 -1.52 3.03 6.20
CA LEU A 153 -1.61 1.79 6.97
C LEU A 153 -1.92 0.58 6.10
N VAL A 154 -2.80 0.73 5.12
CA VAL A 154 -3.15 -0.35 4.18
C VAL A 154 -1.94 -0.81 3.37
N LEU A 155 -0.97 0.06 3.15
CA LEU A 155 0.26 -0.24 2.40
C LEU A 155 1.38 -0.82 3.29
N GLY A 156 1.13 -0.97 4.59
CA GLY A 156 2.08 -1.55 5.53
C GLY A 156 2.90 -0.54 6.34
N PHE A 157 2.66 0.75 6.18
CA PHE A 157 3.33 1.78 6.98
C PHE A 157 2.85 1.75 8.43
N PRO A 158 3.74 2.06 9.41
CA PRO A 158 3.38 2.05 10.82
C PRO A 158 2.45 3.18 11.25
#